data_18b071452442b0e8ead9334e24f33f2f
#
_entry.id   18b071452442b0e8ead9334e24f33f2f
#
_cell.length_a   1.000
_cell.length_b   1.000
_cell.length_c   1.000
_cell.angle_alpha   90.00
_cell.angle_beta   90.00
_cell.angle_gamma   90.00
#
_symmetry.space_group_name_H-M   'P 1'
#
loop_
_entity.id
_entity.type
_entity.pdbx_description
1 polymer ?
#
loop_
_entity_poly.entity_id
_entity_poly.type
_entity_poly.pdbx_seq_one_letter_code
_entity_poly.pdbx_strand_id
1 'polypeptide(L)'
;MARTQKPAAAQAVASGSKAVRPIAISRDNAEHYRWGRECDGWHLVKDKNLSVIEEFMPPGAAEIRHHHEHAQQFFYILTGEVLMEVDGETILIRAGSGIRILPGTRHQIRNPSSSAVRFLVVSQPPSHNDRIDD
;
A
#
# COMPACT_ATOMS: atom_id res chain seq x y z
N MET A 1 -5.22 13.39 -27.32
CA MET A 1 -5.07 12.93 -27.07
C MET A 1 -5.06 11.80 -27.25
N ALA A 2 -4.93 11.34 -27.13
CA ALA A 2 -4.88 10.49 -27.24
C ALA A 2 -4.71 9.40 -27.07
N ARG A 3 -4.85 8.92 -26.84
CA ARG A 3 -4.67 8.02 -26.56
C ARG A 3 -4.53 6.92 -26.88
N THR A 4 -4.48 6.44 -26.89
CA THR A 4 -4.35 5.55 -27.12
C THR A 4 -4.28 4.45 -27.08
N GLN A 5 -4.40 3.94 -26.84
CA GLN A 5 -4.34 3.00 -26.69
C GLN A 5 -4.16 1.92 -26.90
N LYS A 6 -4.09 1.27 -26.73
CA LYS A 6 -3.87 0.38 -26.74
C LYS A 6 -3.94 -0.57 -26.84
N PRO A 7 -4.17 -1.00 -26.75
CA PRO A 7 -4.29 -1.92 -26.66
C PRO A 7 -4.01 -2.96 -26.85
N ALA A 8 -3.77 -3.33 -26.75
CA ALA A 8 -3.57 -4.22 -26.85
C ALA A 8 -3.22 -5.09 -26.42
N ALA A 9 -2.98 -5.11 -25.94
CA ALA A 9 -2.50 -5.75 -25.41
C ALA A 9 -2.94 -6.80 -25.12
N ALA A 10 -3.30 -6.97 -24.86
CA ALA A 10 -3.77 -7.78 -24.43
C ALA A 10 -3.68 -8.93 -24.96
N GLN A 11 -3.46 -9.30 -25.25
CA GLN A 11 -3.43 -10.18 -25.64
C GLN A 11 -2.70 -11.04 -25.51
N ALA A 12 -2.32 -11.00 -25.25
CA ALA A 12 -1.41 -11.63 -25.19
C ALA A 12 -1.47 -12.67 -24.45
N VAL A 13 -1.64 -13.05 -24.12
CA VAL A 13 -1.64 -13.80 -23.32
C VAL A 13 -1.78 -14.96 -23.56
N ALA A 14 -1.86 -15.30 -23.62
CA ALA A 14 -2.10 -16.32 -23.82
C ALA A 14 -1.45 -17.43 -23.86
N SER A 15 -1.01 -17.81 -24.32
CA SER A 15 -0.26 -18.82 -24.36
C SER A 15 -0.57 -19.88 -23.51
N GLY A 16 -1.55 -20.32 -23.41
CA GLY A 16 -1.76 -21.41 -22.67
C GLY A 16 -1.57 -21.32 -21.26
N SER A 17 -0.98 -20.36 -20.89
CA SER A 17 -0.80 -20.20 -19.52
C SER A 17 -2.07 -19.71 -18.98
N LYS A 18 -2.19 -19.67 -17.71
CA LYS A 18 -3.24 -19.14 -17.10
C LYS A 18 -3.22 -17.75 -17.24
N ALA A 19 -3.68 -17.13 -18.18
CA ALA A 19 -3.74 -15.71 -18.32
C ALA A 19 -4.67 -15.13 -17.31
N VAL A 20 -4.25 -14.09 -16.66
CA VAL A 20 -5.10 -13.37 -15.74
C VAL A 20 -5.95 -12.42 -16.56
N ARG A 21 -7.25 -12.53 -16.46
CA ARG A 21 -8.13 -11.62 -17.16
C ARG A 21 -8.13 -10.28 -16.44
N PRO A 22 -8.02 -9.18 -17.16
CA PRO A 22 -8.05 -7.87 -16.52
C PRO A 22 -9.44 -7.63 -15.95
N ILE A 23 -9.50 -7.32 -14.68
CA ILE A 23 -10.74 -6.94 -14.02
C ILE A 23 -10.47 -5.71 -13.19
N ALA A 24 -11.49 -4.89 -13.03
CA ALA A 24 -11.39 -3.76 -12.11
C ALA A 24 -11.40 -4.30 -10.68
N ILE A 25 -10.55 -3.76 -9.84
CA ILE A 25 -10.46 -4.20 -8.45
C ILE A 25 -10.62 -3.01 -7.53
N SER A 26 -11.34 -3.22 -6.43
CA SER A 26 -11.54 -2.21 -5.41
C SER A 26 -11.79 -2.91 -4.09
N ARG A 27 -12.08 -2.13 -3.06
CA ARG A 27 -12.44 -2.70 -1.77
C ARG A 27 -13.65 -3.63 -1.86
N ASP A 28 -14.47 -3.48 -2.89
CA ASP A 28 -15.67 -4.31 -3.01
C ASP A 28 -15.38 -5.75 -3.35
N ASN A 29 -14.29 -6.01 -4.07
CA ASN A 29 -13.97 -7.37 -4.50
C ASN A 29 -12.54 -7.81 -4.19
N ALA A 30 -11.75 -6.99 -3.53
CA ALA A 30 -10.39 -7.37 -3.17
C ALA A 30 -10.38 -8.24 -1.92
N GLU A 31 -9.34 -9.04 -1.78
CA GLU A 31 -9.15 -9.83 -0.57
C GLU A 31 -8.91 -8.88 0.60
N HIS A 32 -9.69 -9.04 1.67
CA HIS A 32 -9.70 -8.13 2.82
C HIS A 32 -9.04 -8.78 4.04
N TYR A 33 -8.36 -7.97 4.86
CA TYR A 33 -7.85 -8.43 6.14
C TYR A 33 -7.95 -7.29 7.17
N ARG A 34 -7.88 -7.66 8.43
CA ARG A 34 -7.86 -6.71 9.55
C ARG A 34 -6.46 -6.69 10.13
N TRP A 35 -6.04 -5.53 10.58
CA TRP A 35 -4.75 -5.40 11.24
C TRP A 35 -4.84 -4.33 12.32
N GLY A 36 -3.88 -4.35 13.26
CA GLY A 36 -3.84 -3.37 14.32
C GLY A 36 -5.16 -3.26 15.05
N ARG A 37 -5.43 -2.05 15.55
CA ARG A 37 -6.66 -1.80 16.26
C ARG A 37 -7.68 -1.25 15.27
N GLU A 38 -8.57 -2.12 14.80
CA GLU A 38 -9.65 -1.74 13.89
C GLU A 38 -9.21 -1.12 12.57
N CYS A 39 -8.03 -1.50 12.10
CA CYS A 39 -7.56 -1.09 10.79
C CYS A 39 -7.92 -2.18 9.77
N ASP A 40 -8.07 -1.77 8.52
CA ASP A 40 -8.43 -2.68 7.44
C ASP A 40 -7.44 -2.58 6.30
N GLY A 41 -7.30 -3.65 5.54
CA GLY A 41 -6.51 -3.67 4.34
C GLY A 41 -7.17 -4.49 3.25
N TRP A 42 -6.95 -4.10 2.01
CA TRP A 42 -7.47 -4.78 0.82
C TRP A 42 -6.35 -4.97 -0.17
N HIS A 43 -6.13 -6.21 -0.58
CA HIS A 43 -5.07 -6.53 -1.55
C HIS A 43 -5.55 -6.19 -2.96
N LEU A 44 -5.04 -5.11 -3.53
CA LEU A 44 -5.38 -4.73 -4.90
C LEU A 44 -4.50 -5.45 -5.90
N VAL A 45 -3.22 -5.64 -5.59
CA VAL A 45 -2.31 -6.50 -6.35
C VAL A 45 -1.57 -7.36 -5.33
N LYS A 46 -1.58 -8.67 -5.55
CA LYS A 46 -0.92 -9.58 -4.63
C LYS A 46 -0.22 -10.64 -5.44
N ASP A 47 1.02 -10.43 -5.77
CA ASP A 47 1.82 -11.44 -6.42
C ASP A 47 3.22 -11.47 -5.79
N LYS A 48 4.08 -12.34 -6.29
CA LYS A 48 5.36 -12.57 -5.64
C LYS A 48 6.35 -11.43 -5.82
N ASN A 49 6.09 -10.51 -6.75
CA ASN A 49 7.02 -9.42 -7.03
C ASN A 49 6.49 -8.06 -6.60
N LEU A 50 5.18 -7.93 -6.45
CA LEU A 50 4.56 -6.64 -6.21
C LEU A 50 3.33 -6.80 -5.30
N SER A 51 3.22 -5.91 -4.33
CA SER A 51 2.04 -5.82 -3.48
C SER A 51 1.51 -4.41 -3.56
N VAL A 52 0.21 -4.26 -3.80
CA VAL A 52 -0.46 -2.97 -3.70
C VAL A 52 -1.67 -3.17 -2.81
N ILE A 53 -1.70 -2.44 -1.71
CA ILE A 53 -2.75 -2.59 -0.71
C ILE A 53 -3.38 -1.23 -0.47
N GLU A 54 -4.70 -1.19 -0.40
CA GLU A 54 -5.39 -0.01 0.14
C GLU A 54 -5.64 -0.28 1.62
N GLU A 55 -5.30 0.68 2.47
CA GLU A 55 -5.48 0.55 3.91
C GLU A 55 -6.34 1.65 4.48
N PHE A 56 -6.99 1.34 5.59
CA PHE A 56 -7.86 2.24 6.31
C PHE A 56 -7.41 2.27 7.77
N MET A 57 -7.19 3.49 8.29
CA MET A 57 -6.85 3.68 9.70
C MET A 57 -7.89 4.60 10.33
N PRO A 58 -8.60 4.13 11.36
CA PRO A 58 -9.51 5.01 12.08
C PRO A 58 -8.75 6.05 12.90
N PRO A 59 -9.45 7.05 13.45
CA PRO A 59 -8.81 8.05 14.29
C PRO A 59 -8.04 7.41 15.44
N GLY A 60 -6.82 7.91 15.67
CA GLY A 60 -5.99 7.45 16.79
C GLY A 60 -5.22 6.17 16.55
N ALA A 61 -5.39 5.51 15.42
CA ALA A 61 -4.70 4.26 15.14
C ALA A 61 -3.25 4.50 14.73
N ALA A 62 -2.41 3.52 14.99
CA ALA A 62 -1.00 3.55 14.61
C ALA A 62 -0.55 2.12 14.37
N GLU A 63 0.41 1.95 13.46
CA GLU A 63 1.02 0.63 13.33
C GLU A 63 2.23 0.55 14.25
N ILE A 64 2.74 -0.66 14.45
CA ILE A 64 3.95 -0.86 15.23
C ILE A 64 5.14 -0.38 14.41
N ARG A 65 6.05 0.35 15.02
CA ARG A 65 7.27 0.82 14.34
C ARG A 65 8.07 -0.38 13.88
N HIS A 66 8.52 -0.37 12.63
CA HIS A 66 9.17 -1.52 12.03
C HIS A 66 10.03 -1.12 10.84
N HIS A 67 10.75 -2.09 10.29
CA HIS A 67 11.43 -1.93 9.01
C HIS A 67 11.34 -3.23 8.21
N HIS A 68 11.64 -3.13 6.92
CA HIS A 68 11.73 -4.28 6.01
C HIS A 68 13.14 -4.34 5.49
N GLU A 69 13.72 -5.54 5.42
CA GLU A 69 15.11 -5.67 5.01
C GLU A 69 15.27 -5.60 3.51
N HIS A 70 14.30 -6.06 2.75
CA HIS A 70 14.41 -6.16 1.31
C HIS A 70 13.42 -5.27 0.57
N ALA A 71 12.23 -5.09 1.10
CA ALA A 71 11.18 -4.36 0.41
C ALA A 71 11.38 -2.86 0.51
N GLN A 72 11.22 -2.17 -0.62
CA GLN A 72 10.95 -0.74 -0.59
C GLN A 72 9.44 -0.56 -0.59
N GLN A 73 8.97 0.53 -0.04
CA GLN A 73 7.55 0.82 0.03
C GLN A 73 7.28 2.24 -0.42
N PHE A 74 6.10 2.46 -0.97
CA PHE A 74 5.60 3.80 -1.26
C PHE A 74 4.22 3.91 -0.67
N PHE A 75 4.02 4.92 0.19
CA PHE A 75 2.73 5.21 0.80
C PHE A 75 2.15 6.43 0.10
N TYR A 76 0.89 6.34 -0.33
CA TYR A 76 0.23 7.46 -1.00
C TYR A 76 -1.12 7.69 -0.34
N ILE A 77 -1.34 8.89 0.18
CA ILE A 77 -2.53 9.20 0.98
C ILE A 77 -3.67 9.58 0.06
N LEU A 78 -4.78 8.85 0.18
CA LEU A 78 -5.96 9.08 -0.64
C LEU A 78 -6.91 10.06 0.02
N THR A 79 -7.17 9.90 1.31
CA THR A 79 -8.04 10.81 2.07
C THR A 79 -7.48 10.99 3.46
N GLY A 80 -7.62 12.18 4.00
CA GLY A 80 -7.12 12.49 5.33
C GLY A 80 -5.65 12.89 5.31
N GLU A 81 -5.01 12.79 6.45
CA GLU A 81 -3.58 13.06 6.57
C GLU A 81 -3.01 12.21 7.70
N VAL A 82 -1.73 11.89 7.59
CA VAL A 82 -1.05 11.03 8.54
C VAL A 82 0.26 11.66 8.97
N LEU A 83 0.79 11.17 10.07
CA LEU A 83 2.18 11.42 10.45
C LEU A 83 2.96 10.15 10.18
N MET A 84 4.07 10.29 9.46
CA MET A 84 4.99 9.19 9.21
C MET A 84 6.30 9.51 9.90
N GLU A 85 6.69 8.69 10.86
CA GLU A 85 8.01 8.82 11.47
C GLU A 85 8.96 7.96 10.64
N VAL A 86 10.08 8.54 10.21
CA VAL A 86 11.09 7.88 9.39
C VAL A 86 12.44 8.14 10.03
N ASP A 87 13.05 7.11 10.57
CA ASP A 87 14.36 7.20 11.24
C ASP A 87 14.41 8.35 12.25
N GLY A 88 13.33 8.57 12.98
CA GLY A 88 13.27 9.59 14.03
C GLY A 88 12.71 10.94 13.61
N GLU A 89 12.50 11.14 12.30
CA GLU A 89 11.94 12.40 11.81
C GLU A 89 10.45 12.20 11.52
N THR A 90 9.61 13.09 12.02
CA THR A 90 8.16 12.99 11.80
C THR A 90 7.75 13.91 10.67
N ILE A 91 7.07 13.35 9.68
CA ILE A 91 6.67 14.05 8.47
C ILE A 91 5.15 13.99 8.35
N LEU A 92 4.52 15.14 8.14
CA LEU A 92 3.08 15.21 7.88
C LEU A 92 2.85 14.96 6.39
N ILE A 93 1.97 14.01 6.07
CA ILE A 93 1.66 13.68 4.68
C ILE A 93 0.17 13.83 4.49
N ARG A 94 -0.23 14.69 3.54
CA ARG A 94 -1.64 14.97 3.27
C ARG A 94 -2.12 14.21 2.06
N ALA A 95 -3.45 14.17 1.92
CA ALA A 95 -4.08 13.54 0.75
C ALA A 95 -3.47 14.09 -0.54
N GLY A 96 -3.20 13.20 -1.49
CA GLY A 96 -2.56 13.57 -2.75
C GLY A 96 -1.05 13.58 -2.70
N SER A 97 -0.44 13.21 -1.57
CA SER A 97 1.01 13.16 -1.40
C SER A 97 1.42 11.80 -0.86
N GLY A 98 2.68 11.48 -1.03
CA GLY A 98 3.19 10.20 -0.57
C GLY A 98 4.64 10.27 -0.14
N ILE A 99 5.17 9.13 0.32
CA ILE A 99 6.54 9.03 0.75
C ILE A 99 7.09 7.66 0.41
N ARG A 100 8.34 7.62 -0.02
CA ARG A 100 9.04 6.37 -0.30
C ARG A 100 9.88 5.99 0.91
N ILE A 101 9.75 4.72 1.31
CA ILE A 101 10.54 4.16 2.39
C ILE A 101 11.50 3.14 1.79
N LEU A 102 12.80 3.39 1.92
CA LEU A 102 13.80 2.48 1.39
C LEU A 102 13.97 1.27 2.31
N PRO A 103 14.50 0.14 1.78
CA PRO A 103 14.77 -1.01 2.64
C PRO A 103 15.65 -0.65 3.82
N GLY A 104 15.39 -1.24 4.96
CA GLY A 104 16.16 -1.02 6.17
C GLY A 104 15.77 0.21 6.96
N THR A 105 14.85 1.02 6.45
CA THR A 105 14.48 2.27 7.11
C THR A 105 13.37 2.03 8.12
N ARG A 106 13.62 2.33 9.39
CA ARG A 106 12.62 2.20 10.44
C ARG A 106 11.57 3.28 10.31
N HIS A 107 10.32 2.90 10.41
CA HIS A 107 9.23 3.84 10.20
C HIS A 107 7.97 3.43 10.93
N GLN A 108 7.06 4.39 11.10
CA GLN A 108 5.77 4.16 11.74
C GLN A 108 4.77 5.15 11.19
N ILE A 109 3.65 4.66 10.68
CA ILE A 109 2.56 5.53 10.25
C ILE A 109 1.52 5.57 11.37
N ARG A 110 0.95 6.74 11.60
CA ARG A 110 -0.10 6.89 12.59
C ARG A 110 -1.07 7.99 12.19
N ASN A 111 -2.29 7.87 12.67
CA ASN A 111 -3.35 8.83 12.42
C ASN A 111 -3.77 9.50 13.73
N PRO A 112 -3.15 10.62 14.09
CA PRO A 112 -3.52 11.30 15.33
C PRO A 112 -4.75 12.20 15.19
N SER A 113 -5.33 12.27 14.00
CA SER A 113 -6.45 13.17 13.75
C SER A 113 -7.77 12.57 14.22
N SER A 114 -8.83 13.35 14.12
CA SER A 114 -10.16 12.89 14.47
C SER A 114 -10.93 12.32 13.27
N SER A 115 -10.29 12.19 12.11
CA SER A 115 -10.88 11.63 10.92
C SER A 115 -10.14 10.39 10.47
N ALA A 116 -10.85 9.45 9.87
CA ALA A 116 -10.21 8.26 9.32
C ALA A 116 -9.35 8.63 8.12
N VAL A 117 -8.34 7.81 7.83
CA VAL A 117 -7.46 8.02 6.69
C VAL A 117 -7.46 6.76 5.82
N ARG A 118 -7.37 6.97 4.51
CA ARG A 118 -7.20 5.88 3.53
C ARG A 118 -5.94 6.15 2.76
N PHE A 119 -5.16 5.11 2.51
CA PHE A 119 -3.92 5.27 1.77
C PHE A 119 -3.57 3.98 1.02
N LEU A 120 -2.69 4.10 0.04
CA LEU A 120 -2.13 2.96 -0.66
C LEU A 120 -0.76 2.66 -0.13
N VAL A 121 -0.42 1.39 -0.05
CA VAL A 121 0.92 0.92 0.25
C VAL A 121 1.37 0.04 -0.90
N VAL A 122 2.41 0.46 -1.60
CA VAL A 122 3.01 -0.31 -2.68
C VAL A 122 4.32 -0.86 -2.15
N SER A 123 4.52 -2.17 -2.22
CA SER A 123 5.74 -2.82 -1.74
C SER A 123 6.35 -3.65 -2.85
N GLN A 124 7.66 -3.57 -3.01
CA GLN A 124 8.39 -4.30 -4.01
C GLN A 124 9.75 -4.72 -3.43
N PRO A 125 9.98 -6.02 -3.25
CA PRO A 125 8.99 -7.11 -3.30
C PRO A 125 8.00 -7.01 -2.16
N PRO A 126 7.02 -7.92 -2.09
CA PRO A 126 6.05 -7.89 -0.99
C PRO A 126 6.73 -7.95 0.38
N SER A 127 6.15 -7.24 1.33
CA SER A 127 6.79 -6.99 2.62
C SER A 127 6.35 -7.91 3.75
N HIS A 128 5.32 -8.71 3.56
CA HIS A 128 4.69 -9.38 4.70
C HIS A 128 5.55 -10.44 5.38
N ASN A 129 6.54 -11.02 4.72
CA ASN A 129 7.46 -11.94 5.37
C ASN A 129 8.83 -11.31 5.60
N ASP A 130 8.91 -10.01 5.57
CA ASP A 130 10.16 -9.26 5.57
C ASP A 130 10.11 -8.16 6.62
N ARG A 131 9.28 -8.32 7.64
CA ARG A 131 9.04 -7.27 8.61
C ARG A 131 9.75 -7.57 9.92
N ILE A 132 10.44 -6.60 10.45
CA ILE A 132 11.09 -6.67 11.76
C ILE A 132 10.57 -5.53 12.60
N ASP A 133 9.90 -5.85 13.70
CA ASP A 133 9.37 -4.83 14.61
C ASP A 133 10.51 -4.20 15.40
N ASP A 134 10.44 -2.90 15.58
CA ASP A 134 11.51 -2.12 16.24
C ASP A 134 11.07 -1.48 17.55
#